data_3332db138d082687cfa8da5c4ffaf535
#
_entry.id   3332db138d082687cfa8da5c4ffaf535
#
_cell.length_a   1.000
_cell.length_b   1.000
_cell.length_c   1.000
_cell.angle_alpha   90.00
_cell.angle_beta   90.00
_cell.angle_gamma   90.00
#
_symmetry.space_group_name_H-M   'P 1'
#
loop_
_entity.id
_entity.type
_entity.pdbx_description
1 polymer ?
#
loop_
_entity_poly.entity_id
_entity_poly.type
_entity_poly.pdbx_seq_one_letter_code
_entity_poly.pdbx_strand_id
1 'polypeptide(L)'
;MLVDGVNHYGCSMLTNQVRGSSITTIEGLENPDTGELSLVQQAVIDEGGFQCAFCAPGFIMSMTAMVNENPNPTRAEAAHALSGNLCRCGDYDKILNCAMRAAELARSV
;
A
#
# COMPACT_ATOMS: atom_id res chain seq x y z
N MET A 1 -1.51 -0.38 -8.39
CA MET A 1 -2.98 -0.19 -8.34
C MET A 1 -3.67 -1.47 -7.92
N LEU A 2 -4.85 -1.35 -7.36
CA LEU A 2 -5.69 -2.52 -7.08
C LEU A 2 -6.68 -2.70 -8.23
N VAL A 3 -6.80 -3.93 -8.72
CA VAL A 3 -7.79 -4.33 -9.70
C VAL A 3 -8.66 -5.38 -9.02
N ASP A 4 -9.90 -5.04 -8.73
CA ASP A 4 -10.82 -5.86 -7.93
C ASP A 4 -10.17 -6.32 -6.59
N GLY A 5 -9.43 -5.41 -5.96
CA GLY A 5 -8.77 -5.66 -4.67
C GLY A 5 -7.41 -6.36 -4.76
N VAL A 6 -6.99 -6.79 -5.94
CA VAL A 6 -5.71 -7.47 -6.15
C VAL A 6 -4.65 -6.48 -6.65
N ASN A 7 -3.47 -6.49 -6.03
CA ASN A 7 -2.39 -5.57 -6.39
C ASN A 7 -1.76 -5.95 -7.73
N HIS A 8 -1.64 -4.97 -8.62
CA HIS A 8 -1.03 -5.11 -9.94
C HIS A 8 -0.15 -3.92 -10.27
N TYR A 9 0.84 -4.14 -11.12
CA TYR A 9 1.58 -3.04 -11.75
C TYR A 9 0.72 -2.45 -12.86
N GLY A 10 0.34 -1.19 -12.71
CA GLY A 10 -0.46 -0.50 -13.73
C GLY A 10 0.23 -0.44 -15.08
N CYS A 11 1.56 -0.33 -15.08
CA CYS A 11 2.35 -0.28 -16.31
C CYS A 11 2.38 -1.61 -17.08
N SER A 12 2.00 -2.72 -16.45
CA SER A 12 2.01 -4.06 -17.05
C SER A 12 0.63 -4.58 -17.39
N MET A 13 -0.42 -3.76 -17.18
CA MET A 13 -1.79 -4.14 -17.47
C MET A 13 -2.28 -3.45 -18.73
N LEU A 14 -2.77 -4.23 -19.69
CA LEU A 14 -3.45 -3.67 -20.86
C LEU A 14 -4.86 -3.20 -20.46
N THR A 15 -5.30 -2.10 -21.05
CA THR A 15 -6.63 -1.55 -20.77
C THR A 15 -7.75 -2.58 -20.96
N ASN A 16 -7.63 -3.41 -21.99
CA ASN A 16 -8.62 -4.45 -22.26
C ASN A 16 -8.69 -5.53 -21.17
N GLN A 17 -7.57 -5.79 -20.47
CA GLN A 17 -7.51 -6.80 -19.41
C GLN A 17 -8.32 -6.40 -18.18
N VAL A 18 -8.52 -5.11 -17.97
CA VAL A 18 -9.22 -4.57 -16.80
C VAL A 18 -10.64 -4.11 -17.12
N ARG A 19 -11.13 -4.42 -18.32
CA ARG A 19 -12.49 -4.07 -18.71
C ARG A 19 -13.50 -4.69 -17.75
N GLY A 20 -14.40 -3.87 -17.22
CA GLY A 20 -15.41 -4.32 -16.26
C GLY A 20 -14.90 -4.50 -14.84
N SER A 21 -13.61 -4.22 -14.59
CA SER A 21 -13.02 -4.33 -13.25
C SER A 21 -13.10 -3.00 -12.50
N SER A 22 -13.04 -3.09 -11.18
CA SER A 22 -12.94 -1.93 -10.30
C SER A 22 -11.47 -1.63 -10.04
N ILE A 23 -11.03 -0.43 -10.42
CA ILE A 23 -9.64 -0.01 -10.28
C ILE A 23 -9.52 1.02 -9.17
N THR A 24 -8.58 0.81 -8.25
CA THR A 24 -8.27 1.76 -7.18
C THR A 24 -6.80 2.17 -7.28
N THR A 25 -6.56 3.45 -7.31
CA THR A 25 -5.21 4.03 -7.26
C THR A 25 -5.02 4.75 -5.93
N ILE A 26 -3.85 5.36 -5.73
CA ILE A 26 -3.53 6.04 -4.47
C ILE A 26 -4.56 7.13 -4.12
N GLU A 27 -5.07 7.83 -5.12
CA GLU A 27 -6.06 8.90 -4.93
C GLU A 27 -7.40 8.37 -4.41
N GLY A 28 -7.69 7.10 -4.64
CA GLY A 28 -8.95 6.48 -4.22
C GLY A 28 -8.94 5.90 -2.82
N LEU A 29 -7.83 6.02 -2.07
CA LEU A 29 -7.73 5.47 -0.72
C LEU A 29 -8.31 6.39 0.35
N GLU A 30 -8.28 7.70 0.15
CA GLU A 30 -8.86 8.64 1.10
C GLU A 30 -10.38 8.61 1.01
N ASN A 31 -11.03 8.98 2.12
CA ASN A 31 -12.49 9.12 2.14
C ASN A 31 -12.89 10.29 1.24
N PRO A 32 -13.69 10.07 0.18
CA PRO A 32 -14.02 11.14 -0.77
C PRO A 32 -14.90 12.23 -0.17
N ASP A 33 -15.63 11.96 0.90
CA ASP A 33 -16.55 12.92 1.53
C ASP A 33 -15.85 13.78 2.58
N THR A 34 -14.92 13.19 3.37
CA THR A 34 -14.27 13.87 4.49
C THR A 34 -12.81 14.20 4.23
N GLY A 35 -12.19 13.58 3.24
CA GLY A 35 -10.75 13.70 2.99
C GLY A 35 -9.88 12.96 4.00
N GLU A 36 -10.48 12.15 4.87
CA GLU A 36 -9.71 11.35 5.82
C GLU A 36 -8.83 10.34 5.09
N LEU A 37 -7.59 10.24 5.55
CA LEU A 37 -6.64 9.29 5.00
C LEU A 37 -7.01 7.86 5.40
N SER A 38 -6.67 6.88 4.56
CA SER A 38 -6.78 5.48 4.92
C SER A 38 -5.81 5.17 6.07
N LEU A 39 -6.06 4.07 6.78
CA LEU A 39 -5.18 3.67 7.87
C LEU A 39 -3.74 3.41 7.41
N VAL A 40 -3.56 2.94 6.19
CA VAL A 40 -2.23 2.72 5.62
C VAL A 40 -1.51 4.05 5.38
N GLN A 41 -2.22 5.01 4.80
CA GLN A 41 -1.66 6.36 4.60
C GLN A 41 -1.31 7.01 5.94
N GLN A 42 -2.15 6.84 6.95
CA GLN A 42 -1.88 7.35 8.29
C GLN A 42 -0.65 6.69 8.91
N ALA A 43 -0.49 5.37 8.73
CA ALA A 43 0.68 4.64 9.23
C ALA A 43 1.98 5.18 8.63
N VAL A 44 1.96 5.51 7.34
CA VAL A 44 3.12 6.09 6.65
C VAL A 44 3.50 7.44 7.26
N ILE A 45 2.50 8.28 7.57
CA ILE A 45 2.73 9.57 8.22
C ILE A 45 3.30 9.36 9.63
N ASP A 46 2.70 8.46 10.40
CA ASP A 46 3.11 8.20 11.79
C ASP A 46 4.56 7.73 11.87
N GLU A 47 5.00 6.90 10.94
CA GLU A 47 6.34 6.32 10.95
C GLU A 47 7.37 7.14 10.15
N GLY A 48 6.93 8.07 9.32
CA GLY A 48 7.82 8.90 8.51
C GLY A 48 8.73 8.08 7.58
N GLY A 49 8.15 7.11 6.88
CA GLY A 49 8.91 6.05 6.21
C GLY A 49 9.59 6.41 4.89
N PHE A 50 9.34 7.59 4.33
CA PHE A 50 9.83 7.93 3.00
C PHE A 50 10.63 9.24 3.00
N GLN A 51 11.71 9.27 2.20
CA GLN A 51 12.49 10.47 1.97
C GLN A 51 11.92 11.27 0.79
N CYS A 52 12.20 10.84 -0.46
CA CYS A 52 11.70 11.54 -1.64
C CYS A 52 10.24 11.23 -1.94
N ALA A 53 9.72 10.13 -1.42
CA ALA A 53 8.35 9.66 -1.58
C ALA A 53 7.92 9.33 -3.01
N PHE A 54 8.85 9.27 -3.96
CA PHE A 54 8.51 8.90 -5.34
C PHE A 54 7.94 7.49 -5.44
N CYS A 55 8.48 6.55 -4.65
CA CYS A 55 8.02 5.17 -4.61
C CYS A 55 6.82 4.95 -3.67
N ALA A 56 6.44 5.95 -2.88
CA ALA A 56 5.43 5.81 -1.84
C ALA A 56 4.07 5.33 -2.35
N PRO A 57 3.52 5.86 -3.46
CA PRO A 57 2.23 5.38 -3.94
C PRO A 57 2.20 3.88 -4.20
N GLY A 58 3.24 3.34 -4.84
CA GLY A 58 3.34 1.90 -5.11
C GLY A 58 3.39 1.07 -3.82
N PHE A 59 4.22 1.46 -2.87
CA PHE A 59 4.30 0.78 -1.58
C PHE A 59 2.98 0.86 -0.81
N ILE A 60 2.33 2.01 -0.80
CA ILE A 60 1.06 2.18 -0.09
C ILE A 60 -0.02 1.28 -0.69
N MET A 61 -0.08 1.16 -2.01
CA MET A 61 -1.03 0.26 -2.65
C MET A 61 -0.73 -1.21 -2.30
N SER A 62 0.54 -1.60 -2.30
CA SER A 62 0.94 -2.95 -1.88
C SER A 62 0.64 -3.23 -0.41
N MET A 63 0.87 -2.25 0.47
CA MET A 63 0.50 -2.35 1.89
C MET A 63 -1.00 -2.50 2.08
N THR A 64 -1.79 -1.74 1.31
CA THR A 64 -3.25 -1.81 1.36
C THR A 64 -3.73 -3.21 0.99
N ALA A 65 -3.21 -3.77 -0.09
CA ALA A 65 -3.53 -5.14 -0.48
C ALA A 65 -3.13 -6.13 0.61
N MET A 66 -1.94 -5.96 1.17
CA MET A 66 -1.41 -6.85 2.22
C MET A 66 -2.31 -6.85 3.46
N VAL A 67 -2.68 -5.69 3.99
CA VAL A 67 -3.50 -5.63 5.22
C VAL A 67 -4.93 -6.09 4.97
N ASN A 68 -5.45 -5.93 3.77
CA ASN A 68 -6.78 -6.44 3.42
C ASN A 68 -6.80 -7.96 3.35
N GLU A 69 -5.71 -8.57 2.89
CA GLU A 69 -5.58 -10.02 2.78
C GLU A 69 -5.16 -10.66 4.11
N ASN A 70 -4.20 -10.06 4.80
CA ASN A 70 -3.66 -10.57 6.06
C ASN A 70 -3.39 -9.40 7.04
N PRO A 71 -4.31 -9.12 7.97
CA PRO A 71 -4.12 -8.03 8.93
C PRO A 71 -3.10 -8.33 10.04
N ASN A 72 -2.56 -9.54 10.10
CA ASN A 72 -1.58 -9.92 11.10
C ASN A 72 -0.34 -10.57 10.47
N PRO A 73 0.38 -9.87 9.57
CA PRO A 73 1.59 -10.41 8.96
C PRO A 73 2.76 -10.40 9.93
N THR A 74 3.69 -11.34 9.74
CA THR A 74 5.02 -11.21 10.32
C THR A 74 5.80 -10.18 9.49
N ARG A 75 6.92 -9.68 10.04
CA ARG A 75 7.77 -8.76 9.29
C ARG A 75 8.31 -9.39 8.00
N ALA A 76 8.60 -10.69 8.02
CA ALA A 76 9.04 -11.43 6.82
C ALA A 76 7.94 -11.51 5.77
N GLU A 77 6.70 -11.75 6.20
CA GLU A 77 5.54 -11.77 5.29
C GLU A 77 5.29 -10.39 4.68
N ALA A 78 5.42 -9.34 5.49
CA ALA A 78 5.31 -7.96 5.00
C ALA A 78 6.41 -7.65 3.97
N ALA A 79 7.64 -8.05 4.24
CA ALA A 79 8.74 -7.88 3.29
C ALA A 79 8.47 -8.59 1.97
N HIS A 80 7.91 -9.79 2.02
CA HIS A 80 7.53 -10.54 0.83
C HIS A 80 6.42 -9.83 0.05
N ALA A 81 5.40 -9.35 0.75
CA ALA A 81 4.28 -8.65 0.12
C ALA A 81 4.72 -7.37 -0.61
N LEU A 82 5.77 -6.71 -0.11
CA LEU A 82 6.28 -5.47 -0.68
C LEU A 82 7.46 -5.69 -1.64
N SER A 83 7.88 -6.93 -1.86
CA SER A 83 9.10 -7.27 -2.61
C SER A 83 9.06 -6.84 -4.08
N GLY A 84 7.88 -6.58 -4.63
CA GLY A 84 7.73 -6.11 -6.00
C GLY A 84 7.96 -4.61 -6.17
N ASN A 85 8.19 -3.85 -5.10
CA ASN A 85 8.38 -2.41 -5.13
C ASN A 85 9.85 -2.08 -4.82
N LEU A 86 10.37 -1.04 -5.48
CA LEU A 86 11.76 -0.59 -5.32
C LEU A 86 11.79 0.82 -4.74
N CYS A 87 12.74 1.06 -3.83
CA CYS A 87 13.00 2.36 -3.25
C CYS A 87 14.45 2.78 -3.56
N ARG A 88 14.61 3.85 -4.33
CA ARG A 88 15.94 4.34 -4.70
C ARG A 88 16.70 4.93 -3.51
N CYS A 89 15.98 5.47 -2.53
CA CYS A 89 16.58 6.01 -1.31
C CYS A 89 17.03 4.91 -0.34
N GLY A 90 16.58 3.68 -0.53
CA GLY A 90 16.96 2.56 0.32
C GLY A 90 16.24 2.51 1.67
N ASP A 91 15.06 3.09 1.78
CA ASP A 91 14.30 3.21 3.04
C ASP A 91 13.56 1.93 3.44
N TYR A 92 14.02 0.76 2.99
CA TYR A 92 13.26 -0.50 3.15
C TYR A 92 12.90 -0.82 4.61
N ASP A 93 13.80 -0.57 5.57
CA ASP A 93 13.50 -0.83 6.99
C ASP A 93 12.40 0.10 7.50
N LYS A 94 12.45 1.38 7.13
CA LYS A 94 11.41 2.36 7.51
C LYS A 94 10.09 2.04 6.85
N ILE A 95 10.13 1.60 5.59
CA ILE A 95 8.93 1.20 4.85
C ILE A 95 8.30 -0.02 5.51
N LEU A 96 9.10 -1.00 5.94
CA LEU A 96 8.59 -2.14 6.69
C LEU A 96 7.97 -1.73 8.03
N ASN A 97 8.55 -0.73 8.70
CA ASN A 97 7.93 -0.18 9.91
C ASN A 97 6.55 0.40 9.61
N CYS A 98 6.39 1.09 8.48
CA CYS A 98 5.09 1.59 8.04
C CYS A 98 4.10 0.44 7.82
N ALA A 99 4.54 -0.62 7.16
CA ALA A 99 3.71 -1.79 6.88
C ALA A 99 3.25 -2.47 8.18
N MET A 100 4.14 -2.63 9.14
CA MET A 100 3.80 -3.23 10.44
C MET A 100 2.86 -2.33 11.24
N ARG A 101 3.05 -1.01 11.17
CA ARG A 101 2.16 -0.05 11.79
C ARG A 101 0.76 -0.08 11.16
N ALA A 102 0.70 -0.17 9.84
CA ALA A 102 -0.56 -0.30 9.12
C ALA A 102 -1.33 -1.56 9.55
N ALA A 103 -0.62 -2.68 9.68
CA ALA A 103 -1.20 -3.92 10.15
C ALA A 103 -1.73 -3.80 11.59
N GLU A 104 -0.99 -3.13 12.45
CA GLU A 104 -1.41 -2.86 13.84
C GLU A 104 -2.69 -2.02 13.86
N LEU A 105 -2.76 -0.97 13.07
CA LEU A 105 -3.96 -0.12 12.96
C LEU A 105 -5.15 -0.91 12.42
N ALA A 106 -4.93 -1.79 11.46
CA ALA A 106 -5.97 -2.63 10.89
C ALA A 106 -6.56 -3.60 11.93
N ARG A 107 -5.72 -4.13 12.83
CA ARG A 107 -6.19 -5.03 13.89
C ARG A 107 -6.97 -4.31 15.00
N SER A 108 -6.72 -3.03 15.19
CA SER A 108 -7.35 -2.24 16.27
C SER A 108 -8.69 -1.63 15.87
N VAL A 109 -9.11 -1.82 14.65
CA VAL A 109 -10.38 -1.27 14.12
C VAL A 109 -11.50 -2.31 14.20
#